data_5d1f817206e2fc374f8862c8a0571b77
#
_entry.id   5d1f817206e2fc374f8862c8a0571b77
#
_cell.length_a   1.000
_cell.length_b   1.000
_cell.length_c   1.000
_cell.angle_alpha   90.00
_cell.angle_beta   90.00
_cell.angle_gamma   90.00
#
_symmetry.space_group_name_H-M   'P 1'
#
loop_
_entity.id
_entity.type
_entity.pdbx_description
1 polymer ?
#
loop_
_entity_poly.entity_id
_entity_poly.type
_entity_poly.pdbx_seq_one_letter_code
_entity_poly.pdbx_strand_id
1 'polypeptide(L)'
;PEDLYLIRAGAEARRKFLDQCICQLRPRYAVALAEYKRLREHKTRILRDSAEHPDLLDTLDDFSLRMAQCGAILVHYRAHFIKKLRQAAPPIHADCSGGRERLELEYRTVSTVTDPEAPPKTLLPQLLDHQESHRRAEIESRSCLSGPHKDDLSVSIDGCPAGAYASQGQTRTAALALKLAARDIFYQDTQE
;
A
#
# COMPACT_ATOMS: atom_id res chain seq x y z
N PRO A 1 16.64 -15.92 1.87
CA PRO A 1 16.91 -14.64 2.52
C PRO A 1 15.93 -13.54 2.11
N GLU A 2 15.64 -13.36 0.80
CA GLU A 2 14.73 -12.30 0.32
C GLU A 2 13.29 -12.47 0.78
N ASP A 3 12.82 -13.68 0.98
CA ASP A 3 11.45 -13.97 1.40
C ASP A 3 11.15 -13.46 2.83
N LEU A 4 12.15 -13.46 3.70
CA LEU A 4 12.02 -12.91 5.04
C LEU A 4 11.78 -11.39 5.04
N TYR A 5 12.25 -10.69 4.01
CA TYR A 5 12.08 -9.25 3.88
C TYR A 5 10.61 -8.86 3.72
N LEU A 6 9.80 -9.66 3.04
CA LEU A 6 8.38 -9.37 2.86
C LEU A 6 7.65 -9.13 4.20
N ILE A 7 7.97 -9.90 5.22
CA ILE A 7 7.32 -9.81 6.53
C ILE A 7 8.07 -8.85 7.47
N ARG A 8 9.42 -8.91 7.50
CA ARG A 8 10.25 -8.20 8.50
C ARG A 8 10.74 -6.83 8.07
N ALA A 9 10.91 -6.57 6.77
CA ALA A 9 11.51 -5.33 6.29
C ALA A 9 10.58 -4.10 6.28
N GLY A 10 9.43 -4.17 6.94
CA GLY A 10 8.52 -3.04 7.08
C GLY A 10 7.55 -2.86 5.92
N ALA A 11 6.76 -1.78 5.99
CA ALA A 11 5.67 -1.48 5.07
C ALA A 11 6.12 -1.30 3.61
N GLU A 12 7.33 -0.80 3.40
CA GLU A 12 7.87 -0.56 2.04
C GLU A 12 8.01 -1.86 1.24
N ALA A 13 8.55 -2.92 1.87
CA ALA A 13 8.68 -4.22 1.21
C ALA A 13 7.31 -4.81 0.86
N ARG A 14 6.32 -4.68 1.73
CA ARG A 14 4.96 -5.16 1.51
C ARG A 14 4.25 -4.38 0.41
N ARG A 15 4.41 -3.04 0.37
CA ARG A 15 3.91 -2.23 -0.75
C ARG A 15 4.55 -2.63 -2.07
N LYS A 16 5.88 -2.83 -2.09
CA LYS A 16 6.58 -3.27 -3.29
C LYS A 16 6.05 -4.61 -3.81
N PHE A 17 5.79 -5.56 -2.93
CA PHE A 17 5.19 -6.84 -3.27
C PHE A 17 3.79 -6.65 -3.91
N LEU A 18 2.90 -5.88 -3.26
CA LEU A 18 1.58 -5.58 -3.80
C LEU A 18 1.66 -4.89 -5.16
N ASP A 19 2.51 -3.87 -5.26
CA ASP A 19 2.67 -3.09 -6.49
C ASP A 19 3.18 -3.97 -7.65
N GLN A 20 4.13 -4.86 -7.38
CA GLN A 20 4.63 -5.81 -8.38
C GLN A 20 3.53 -6.75 -8.88
N CYS A 21 2.73 -7.31 -7.97
CA CYS A 21 1.63 -8.18 -8.32
C CYS A 21 0.56 -7.44 -9.13
N ILE A 22 0.09 -6.29 -8.64
CA ILE A 22 -1.03 -5.57 -9.26
C ILE A 22 -0.64 -4.96 -10.61
N CYS A 23 0.59 -4.46 -10.77
CA CYS A 23 1.07 -3.91 -12.04
C CYS A 23 1.01 -4.91 -13.20
N GLN A 24 1.25 -6.19 -12.92
CA GLN A 24 1.18 -7.24 -13.94
C GLN A 24 -0.27 -7.54 -14.37
N LEU A 25 -1.22 -7.41 -13.44
CA LEU A 25 -2.64 -7.71 -13.68
C LEU A 25 -3.45 -6.53 -14.21
N ARG A 26 -3.03 -5.31 -13.89
CA ARG A 26 -3.85 -4.09 -14.10
C ARG A 26 -3.01 -2.96 -14.69
N PRO A 27 -2.98 -2.80 -16.01
CA PRO A 27 -2.21 -1.72 -16.67
C PRO A 27 -2.57 -0.33 -16.15
N ARG A 28 -3.85 -0.08 -15.85
CA ARG A 28 -4.29 1.21 -15.28
C ARG A 28 -3.63 1.49 -13.92
N TYR A 29 -3.41 0.47 -13.10
CA TYR A 29 -2.69 0.61 -11.84
C TYR A 29 -1.23 0.98 -12.07
N ALA A 30 -0.56 0.31 -13.01
CA ALA A 30 0.85 0.57 -13.32
C ALA A 30 1.07 2.03 -13.78
N VAL A 31 0.19 2.54 -14.63
CA VAL A 31 0.22 3.95 -15.07
C VAL A 31 0.02 4.90 -13.89
N ALA A 32 -1.01 4.65 -13.06
CA ALA A 32 -1.29 5.48 -11.88
C ALA A 32 -0.13 5.46 -10.87
N LEU A 33 0.51 4.30 -10.67
CA LEU A 33 1.66 4.17 -9.77
C LEU A 33 2.88 4.96 -10.25
N ALA A 34 3.18 4.88 -11.54
CA ALA A 34 4.30 5.62 -12.13
C ALA A 34 4.09 7.14 -12.00
N GLU A 35 2.88 7.61 -12.34
CA GLU A 35 2.53 9.03 -12.23
C GLU A 35 2.52 9.49 -10.76
N TYR A 36 1.97 8.69 -9.84
CA TYR A 36 1.98 9.00 -8.41
C TYR A 36 3.40 9.17 -7.87
N LYS A 37 4.32 8.27 -8.23
CA LYS A 37 5.73 8.36 -7.81
C LYS A 37 6.38 9.65 -8.31
N ARG A 38 6.18 9.98 -9.59
CA ARG A 38 6.69 11.20 -10.20
C ARG A 38 6.15 12.46 -9.51
N LEU A 39 4.84 12.52 -9.29
CA LEU A 39 4.20 13.66 -8.62
C LEU A 39 4.70 13.82 -7.17
N ARG A 40 4.87 12.72 -6.44
CA ARG A 40 5.41 12.74 -5.08
C ARG A 40 6.83 13.26 -5.03
N GLU A 41 7.68 12.87 -5.97
CA GLU A 41 9.05 13.40 -6.07
C GLU A 41 9.05 14.91 -6.33
N HIS A 42 8.22 15.39 -7.26
CA HIS A 42 8.06 16.82 -7.53
C HIS A 42 7.51 17.57 -6.31
N LYS A 43 6.44 17.07 -5.68
CA LYS A 43 5.89 17.69 -4.46
C LYS A 43 6.94 17.76 -3.34
N THR A 44 7.72 16.70 -3.15
CA THR A 44 8.79 16.67 -2.15
C THR A 44 9.87 17.72 -2.45
N ARG A 45 10.20 17.93 -3.73
CA ARG A 45 11.15 18.98 -4.13
C ARG A 45 10.59 20.37 -3.83
N ILE A 46 9.34 20.65 -4.22
CA ILE A 46 8.65 21.91 -3.91
C ILE A 46 8.69 22.19 -2.39
N LEU A 47 8.34 21.20 -1.57
CA LEU A 47 8.37 21.35 -0.10
C LEU A 47 9.76 21.64 0.45
N ARG A 48 10.82 21.09 -0.15
CA ARG A 48 12.21 21.37 0.26
C ARG A 48 12.66 22.77 -0.14
N ASP A 49 12.38 23.15 -1.38
CA ASP A 49 12.84 24.39 -1.98
C ASP A 49 12.00 25.60 -1.52
N SER A 50 10.80 25.39 -0.96
CA SER A 50 9.90 26.42 -0.47
C SER A 50 10.48 27.30 0.66
N ALA A 51 11.52 26.84 1.34
CA ALA A 51 12.23 27.65 2.34
C ALA A 51 12.94 28.86 1.73
N GLU A 52 13.45 28.69 0.50
CA GLU A 52 14.16 29.76 -0.25
C GLU A 52 13.21 30.43 -1.26
N HIS A 53 12.19 29.69 -1.73
CA HIS A 53 11.22 30.11 -2.73
C HIS A 53 9.78 29.84 -2.27
N PRO A 54 9.21 30.67 -1.37
CA PRO A 54 7.88 30.45 -0.80
C PRO A 54 6.74 30.45 -1.83
N ASP A 55 6.91 31.12 -2.97
CA ASP A 55 5.99 31.15 -4.09
C ASP A 55 5.72 29.75 -4.70
N LEU A 56 6.64 28.82 -4.55
CA LEU A 56 6.42 27.43 -4.97
C LEU A 56 5.25 26.75 -4.26
N LEU A 57 4.88 27.20 -3.05
CA LEU A 57 3.76 26.67 -2.30
C LEU A 57 2.41 26.89 -2.98
N ASP A 58 2.29 27.89 -3.85
CA ASP A 58 1.08 28.16 -4.63
C ASP A 58 0.75 27.03 -5.62
N THR A 59 1.75 26.25 -5.99
CA THR A 59 1.58 25.11 -6.91
C THR A 59 1.18 23.81 -6.22
N LEU A 60 1.22 23.74 -4.87
CA LEU A 60 0.97 22.51 -4.12
C LEU A 60 -0.41 21.92 -4.33
N ASP A 61 -1.42 22.75 -4.54
CA ASP A 61 -2.80 22.29 -4.66
C ASP A 61 -3.02 21.45 -5.92
N ASP A 62 -2.41 21.85 -7.04
CA ASP A 62 -2.46 21.09 -8.29
C ASP A 62 -1.76 19.73 -8.14
N PHE A 63 -0.59 19.72 -7.50
CA PHE A 63 0.12 18.47 -7.21
C PHE A 63 -0.68 17.57 -6.26
N SER A 64 -1.28 18.15 -5.22
CA SER A 64 -2.11 17.44 -4.25
C SER A 64 -3.33 16.81 -4.90
N LEU A 65 -4.03 17.54 -5.75
CA LEU A 65 -5.18 17.02 -6.50
C LEU A 65 -4.77 15.84 -7.40
N ARG A 66 -3.73 16.00 -8.19
CA ARG A 66 -3.27 14.94 -9.10
C ARG A 66 -2.76 13.71 -8.33
N MET A 67 -2.05 13.92 -7.22
CA MET A 67 -1.62 12.83 -6.34
C MET A 67 -2.82 12.10 -5.73
N ALA A 68 -3.87 12.81 -5.30
CA ALA A 68 -5.09 12.19 -4.77
C ALA A 68 -5.85 11.39 -5.84
N GLN A 69 -5.91 11.88 -7.09
CA GLN A 69 -6.51 11.15 -8.21
C GLN A 69 -5.78 9.82 -8.49
N CYS A 70 -4.47 9.84 -8.61
CA CYS A 70 -3.68 8.62 -8.75
C CYS A 70 -3.78 7.74 -7.49
N GLY A 71 -3.73 8.36 -6.31
CA GLY A 71 -3.82 7.69 -5.02
C GLY A 71 -5.12 6.92 -4.83
N ALA A 72 -6.25 7.47 -5.25
CA ALA A 72 -7.54 6.80 -5.20
C ALA A 72 -7.57 5.51 -6.05
N ILE A 73 -6.91 5.51 -7.20
CA ILE A 73 -6.73 4.31 -8.02
C ILE A 73 -5.87 3.28 -7.28
N LEU A 74 -4.76 3.72 -6.68
CA LEU A 74 -3.85 2.81 -5.95
C LEU A 74 -4.55 2.16 -4.77
N VAL A 75 -5.23 2.92 -3.93
CA VAL A 75 -5.96 2.41 -2.75
C VAL A 75 -7.02 1.40 -3.18
N HIS A 76 -7.84 1.73 -4.17
CA HIS A 76 -8.89 0.86 -4.68
C HIS A 76 -8.35 -0.50 -5.14
N TYR A 77 -7.34 -0.52 -5.99
CA TYR A 77 -6.78 -1.78 -6.51
C TYR A 77 -6.05 -2.58 -5.43
N ARG A 78 -5.32 -1.91 -4.52
CA ARG A 78 -4.68 -2.60 -3.39
C ARG A 78 -5.69 -3.25 -2.47
N ALA A 79 -6.77 -2.55 -2.12
CA ALA A 79 -7.83 -3.09 -1.29
C ALA A 79 -8.45 -4.35 -1.90
N HIS A 80 -8.78 -4.31 -3.19
CA HIS A 80 -9.34 -5.46 -3.90
C HIS A 80 -8.36 -6.64 -4.00
N PHE A 81 -7.08 -6.38 -4.25
CA PHE A 81 -6.07 -7.43 -4.29
C PHE A 81 -5.84 -8.05 -2.91
N ILE A 82 -5.78 -7.23 -1.86
CA ILE A 82 -5.65 -7.70 -0.47
C ILE A 82 -6.88 -8.49 -0.05
N LYS A 83 -8.08 -8.11 -0.49
CA LYS A 83 -9.29 -8.91 -0.26
C LYS A 83 -9.15 -10.33 -0.82
N LYS A 84 -8.64 -10.48 -2.05
CA LYS A 84 -8.33 -11.80 -2.63
C LYS A 84 -7.24 -12.54 -1.83
N LEU A 85 -6.18 -11.84 -1.41
CA LEU A 85 -5.13 -12.43 -0.56
C LEU A 85 -5.66 -12.91 0.79
N ARG A 86 -6.59 -12.18 1.41
CA ARG A 86 -7.27 -12.58 2.66
C ARG A 86 -8.03 -13.90 2.54
N GLN A 87 -8.51 -14.23 1.36
CA GLN A 87 -9.21 -15.48 1.09
C GLN A 87 -8.24 -16.61 0.76
N ALA A 88 -7.21 -16.35 -0.02
CA ALA A 88 -6.31 -17.35 -0.55
C ALA A 88 -5.13 -17.71 0.37
N ALA A 89 -4.53 -16.73 1.07
CA ALA A 89 -3.30 -16.97 1.84
C ALA A 89 -3.50 -17.75 3.16
N PRO A 90 -4.56 -17.52 3.96
CA PRO A 90 -4.73 -18.23 5.23
C PRO A 90 -4.85 -19.76 5.10
N PRO A 91 -5.61 -20.33 4.15
CA PRO A 91 -5.65 -21.78 3.95
C PRO A 91 -4.26 -22.36 3.62
N ILE A 92 -3.52 -21.71 2.72
CA ILE A 92 -2.17 -22.14 2.34
C ILE A 92 -1.22 -22.10 3.56
N HIS A 93 -1.34 -21.06 4.38
CA HIS A 93 -0.54 -20.95 5.60
C HIS A 93 -0.88 -22.04 6.62
N ALA A 94 -2.18 -22.34 6.77
CA ALA A 94 -2.66 -23.42 7.65
C ALA A 94 -2.10 -24.77 7.20
N ASP A 95 -2.15 -25.08 5.91
CA ASP A 95 -1.57 -26.33 5.37
C ASP A 95 -0.05 -26.41 5.66
N CYS A 96 0.69 -25.34 5.45
CA CYS A 96 2.12 -25.29 5.72
C CYS A 96 2.49 -25.38 7.22
N SER A 97 1.62 -24.90 8.11
CA SER A 97 1.83 -24.93 9.57
C SER A 97 1.22 -26.15 10.26
N GLY A 98 0.57 -27.03 9.49
CA GLY A 98 -0.17 -28.18 10.03
C GLY A 98 -1.40 -27.77 10.85
N GLY A 99 -2.05 -26.65 10.48
CA GLY A 99 -3.25 -26.12 11.12
C GLY A 99 -3.02 -25.48 12.49
N ARG A 100 -1.77 -25.26 12.88
CA ARG A 100 -1.40 -24.75 14.21
C ARG A 100 -1.38 -23.24 14.33
N GLU A 101 -1.38 -22.53 13.22
CA GLU A 101 -1.19 -21.08 13.16
C GLU A 101 -2.28 -20.45 12.29
N ARG A 102 -2.77 -19.28 12.70
CA ARG A 102 -3.76 -18.50 11.97
C ARG A 102 -3.11 -17.25 11.39
N LEU A 103 -3.04 -17.18 10.06
CA LEU A 103 -2.58 -15.99 9.34
C LEU A 103 -3.74 -15.01 9.16
N GLU A 104 -3.51 -13.74 9.47
CA GLU A 104 -4.46 -12.65 9.28
C GLU A 104 -3.78 -11.52 8.49
N LEU A 105 -4.55 -10.92 7.57
CA LEU A 105 -4.10 -9.83 6.71
C LEU A 105 -5.04 -8.64 6.84
N GLU A 106 -4.49 -7.44 6.98
CA GLU A 106 -5.25 -6.20 7.06
C GLU A 106 -4.64 -5.14 6.16
N TYR A 107 -5.47 -4.43 5.38
CA TYR A 107 -5.02 -3.27 4.65
C TYR A 107 -5.16 -2.03 5.52
N ARG A 108 -4.07 -1.28 5.66
CA ARG A 108 -4.02 0.00 6.36
C ARG A 108 -3.69 1.11 5.38
N THR A 109 -4.55 2.10 5.28
CA THR A 109 -4.38 3.30 4.47
C THR A 109 -4.62 4.54 5.32
N VAL A 110 -4.68 5.72 4.72
CA VAL A 110 -4.89 6.98 5.43
C VAL A 110 -6.22 7.00 6.19
N SER A 111 -6.24 7.63 7.35
CA SER A 111 -7.34 7.53 8.34
C SER A 111 -8.69 8.08 7.87
N THR A 112 -8.70 8.96 6.87
CA THR A 112 -9.93 9.53 6.30
C THR A 112 -10.64 8.58 5.34
N VAL A 113 -9.97 7.52 4.87
CA VAL A 113 -10.57 6.51 4.00
C VAL A 113 -11.39 5.54 4.85
N THR A 114 -12.71 5.59 4.68
CA THR A 114 -13.67 4.78 5.45
C THR A 114 -13.88 3.39 4.86
N ASP A 115 -13.88 3.29 3.53
CA ASP A 115 -13.97 2.02 2.79
C ASP A 115 -12.95 2.03 1.64
N PRO A 116 -11.81 1.35 1.80
CA PRO A 116 -10.77 1.32 0.78
C PRO A 116 -11.16 0.52 -0.48
N GLU A 117 -12.23 -0.30 -0.44
CA GLU A 117 -12.76 -1.02 -1.61
C GLU A 117 -13.67 -0.13 -2.46
N ALA A 118 -14.09 1.05 -1.95
CA ALA A 118 -14.94 1.98 -2.68
C ALA A 118 -14.31 2.41 -4.02
N PRO A 119 -15.14 2.81 -5.01
CA PRO A 119 -14.62 3.31 -6.29
C PRO A 119 -13.69 4.52 -6.11
N PRO A 120 -12.71 4.73 -7.00
CA PRO A 120 -11.77 5.85 -6.92
C PRO A 120 -12.45 7.22 -6.82
N LYS A 121 -13.61 7.39 -7.44
CA LYS A 121 -14.45 8.59 -7.36
C LYS A 121 -14.87 8.92 -5.92
N THR A 122 -15.17 7.89 -5.10
CA THR A 122 -15.56 8.05 -3.69
C THR A 122 -14.33 8.26 -2.80
N LEU A 123 -13.21 7.64 -3.12
CA LEU A 123 -11.96 7.75 -2.36
C LEU A 123 -11.28 9.11 -2.54
N LEU A 124 -11.42 9.74 -3.71
CA LEU A 124 -10.75 11.01 -4.04
C LEU A 124 -10.97 12.11 -3.00
N PRO A 125 -12.21 12.47 -2.62
CA PRO A 125 -12.43 13.53 -1.62
C PRO A 125 -11.85 13.17 -0.26
N GLN A 126 -11.86 11.89 0.14
CA GLN A 126 -11.30 11.44 1.41
C GLN A 126 -9.77 11.58 1.44
N LEU A 127 -9.10 11.31 0.32
CA LEU A 127 -7.65 11.51 0.20
C LEU A 127 -7.27 12.99 0.16
N LEU A 128 -8.09 13.85 -0.46
CA LEU A 128 -7.89 15.30 -0.44
C LEU A 128 -8.02 15.87 0.96
N ASP A 129 -9.03 15.45 1.71
CA ASP A 129 -9.24 15.84 3.10
C ASP A 129 -8.02 15.46 3.99
N HIS A 130 -7.50 14.24 3.81
CA HIS A 130 -6.29 13.83 4.51
C HIS A 130 -5.07 14.68 4.13
N GLN A 131 -4.91 15.02 2.86
CA GLN A 131 -3.80 15.88 2.41
C GLN A 131 -3.92 17.28 2.97
N GLU A 132 -5.12 17.85 2.99
CA GLU A 132 -5.35 19.20 3.53
C GLU A 132 -5.04 19.23 5.04
N SER A 133 -5.51 18.24 5.79
CA SER A 133 -5.21 18.14 7.23
C SER A 133 -3.72 18.01 7.56
N HIS A 134 -2.91 17.52 6.62
CA HIS A 134 -1.45 17.35 6.78
C HIS A 134 -0.64 18.45 6.11
N ARG A 135 -1.27 19.41 5.39
CA ARG A 135 -0.58 20.44 4.60
C ARG A 135 0.46 21.20 5.42
N ARG A 136 0.07 21.69 6.58
CA ARG A 136 0.98 22.42 7.47
C ARG A 136 2.17 21.58 7.91
N ALA A 137 1.92 20.35 8.36
CA ALA A 137 2.97 19.44 8.79
C ALA A 137 3.91 19.03 7.63
N GLU A 138 3.38 18.90 6.40
CA GLU A 138 4.19 18.64 5.21
C GLU A 138 5.13 19.79 4.88
N ILE A 139 4.66 21.04 5.00
CA ILE A 139 5.48 22.25 4.80
C ILE A 139 6.57 22.34 5.89
N GLU A 140 6.19 22.15 7.15
CA GLU A 140 7.12 22.20 8.28
C GLU A 140 8.20 21.11 8.22
N SER A 141 7.81 19.88 7.89
CA SER A 141 8.71 18.72 7.78
C SER A 141 9.43 18.61 6.43
N ARG A 142 9.03 19.41 5.43
CA ARG A 142 9.54 19.39 4.04
C ARG A 142 9.43 18.01 3.39
N SER A 143 8.35 17.28 3.70
CA SER A 143 8.16 15.92 3.22
C SER A 143 6.68 15.58 3.00
N CYS A 144 6.39 14.70 2.04
CA CYS A 144 5.04 14.20 1.84
C CYS A 144 4.65 13.23 2.95
N LEU A 145 3.61 13.57 3.72
CA LEU A 145 3.12 12.79 4.86
C LEU A 145 1.82 12.04 4.56
N SER A 146 1.07 12.48 3.55
CA SER A 146 -0.26 11.98 3.23
C SER A 146 -0.30 11.24 1.90
N GLY A 147 -0.91 10.04 1.89
CA GLY A 147 -1.20 9.29 0.68
C GLY A 147 -0.74 7.84 0.70
N PRO A 148 -1.01 7.07 -0.38
CA PRO A 148 -0.81 5.62 -0.43
C PRO A 148 0.65 5.15 -0.35
N HIS A 149 1.63 6.04 -0.38
CA HIS A 149 3.02 5.71 -0.05
C HIS A 149 3.24 5.45 1.44
N LYS A 150 2.24 5.71 2.28
CA LYS A 150 2.22 5.39 3.72
C LYS A 150 1.40 4.14 4.04
N ASP A 151 0.69 3.58 3.06
CA ASP A 151 -0.12 2.37 3.25
C ASP A 151 0.71 1.17 3.71
N ASP A 152 0.01 0.22 4.32
CA ASP A 152 0.61 -1.05 4.73
C ASP A 152 -0.34 -2.24 4.52
N LEU A 153 0.24 -3.40 4.23
CA LEU A 153 -0.38 -4.70 4.40
C LEU A 153 0.07 -5.27 5.76
N SER A 154 -0.74 -5.09 6.79
CA SER A 154 -0.46 -5.66 8.10
C SER A 154 -0.63 -7.17 8.06
N VAL A 155 0.36 -7.90 8.55
CA VAL A 155 0.38 -9.36 8.61
C VAL A 155 0.49 -9.77 10.09
N SER A 156 -0.46 -10.58 10.56
CA SER A 156 -0.46 -11.12 11.91
C SER A 156 -0.54 -12.64 11.88
N ILE A 157 0.06 -13.27 12.88
CA ILE A 157 -0.04 -14.71 13.14
C ILE A 157 -0.55 -14.87 14.57
N ASP A 158 -1.67 -15.58 14.73
CA ASP A 158 -2.34 -15.78 16.03
C ASP A 158 -2.61 -14.45 16.77
N GLY A 159 -2.99 -13.41 16.01
CA GLY A 159 -3.28 -12.07 16.52
C GLY A 159 -2.03 -11.23 16.84
N CYS A 160 -0.81 -11.76 16.70
CA CYS A 160 0.42 -11.02 16.96
C CYS A 160 1.04 -10.50 15.65
N PRO A 161 1.50 -9.23 15.59
CA PRO A 161 2.18 -8.68 14.41
C PRO A 161 3.39 -9.53 14.00
N ALA A 162 3.33 -10.12 12.80
CA ALA A 162 4.34 -11.08 12.35
C ALA A 162 5.75 -10.47 12.19
N GLY A 163 5.82 -9.20 11.79
CA GLY A 163 7.11 -8.51 11.61
C GLY A 163 7.93 -8.39 12.90
N ALA A 164 7.26 -8.28 14.06
CA ALA A 164 7.91 -8.07 15.35
C ALA A 164 8.07 -9.38 16.15
N TYR A 165 7.09 -10.27 16.09
CA TYR A 165 6.98 -11.38 17.04
C TYR A 165 7.09 -12.77 16.40
N ALA A 166 6.93 -12.91 15.09
CA ALA A 166 7.00 -14.23 14.44
C ALA A 166 8.43 -14.81 14.49
N SER A 167 8.51 -16.12 14.72
CA SER A 167 9.75 -16.87 14.57
C SER A 167 10.24 -16.84 13.11
N GLN A 168 11.47 -17.26 12.86
CA GLN A 168 11.99 -17.33 11.52
C GLN A 168 11.20 -18.34 10.63
N GLY A 169 10.76 -19.45 11.21
CA GLY A 169 9.92 -20.45 10.54
C GLY A 169 8.56 -19.84 10.15
N GLN A 170 7.86 -19.23 11.10
CA GLN A 170 6.59 -18.54 10.88
C GLN A 170 6.68 -17.45 9.81
N THR A 171 7.75 -16.65 9.84
CA THR A 171 8.00 -15.61 8.84
C THR A 171 8.14 -16.20 7.42
N ARG A 172 8.85 -17.33 7.28
CA ARG A 172 9.02 -18.01 5.99
C ARG A 172 7.71 -18.60 5.49
N THR A 173 6.97 -19.26 6.36
CA THR A 173 5.67 -19.86 6.02
C THR A 173 4.66 -18.78 5.60
N ALA A 174 4.58 -17.67 6.32
CA ALA A 174 3.72 -16.54 5.96
C ALA A 174 4.12 -15.92 4.61
N ALA A 175 5.41 -15.69 4.37
CA ALA A 175 5.88 -15.15 3.10
C ALA A 175 5.61 -16.10 1.93
N LEU A 176 5.81 -17.40 2.13
CA LEU A 176 5.47 -18.43 1.14
C LEU A 176 3.96 -18.45 0.84
N ALA A 177 3.13 -18.43 1.87
CA ALA A 177 1.68 -18.41 1.72
C ALA A 177 1.20 -17.18 0.91
N LEU A 178 1.74 -15.99 1.17
CA LEU A 178 1.43 -14.78 0.40
C LEU A 178 1.84 -14.91 -1.08
N LYS A 179 3.01 -15.47 -1.36
CA LYS A 179 3.50 -15.64 -2.74
C LYS A 179 2.69 -16.69 -3.51
N LEU A 180 2.35 -17.81 -2.87
CA LEU A 180 1.51 -18.84 -3.48
C LEU A 180 0.08 -18.31 -3.71
N ALA A 181 -0.49 -17.58 -2.76
CA ALA A 181 -1.78 -16.93 -2.93
C ALA A 181 -1.77 -15.92 -4.08
N ALA A 182 -0.72 -15.11 -4.19
CA ALA A 182 -0.57 -14.18 -5.31
C ALA A 182 -0.49 -14.91 -6.66
N ARG A 183 0.26 -16.03 -6.74
CA ARG A 183 0.30 -16.88 -7.94
C ARG A 183 -1.09 -17.40 -8.32
N ASP A 184 -1.86 -17.88 -7.35
CA ASP A 184 -3.19 -18.43 -7.58
C ASP A 184 -4.18 -17.34 -8.06
N ILE A 185 -4.08 -16.13 -7.49
CA ILE A 185 -4.83 -14.96 -7.96
C ILE A 185 -4.47 -14.63 -9.40
N PHE A 186 -3.17 -14.65 -9.74
CA PHE A 186 -2.72 -14.47 -11.13
C PHE A 186 -3.35 -15.45 -12.08
N TYR A 187 -3.33 -16.71 -11.70
CA TYR A 187 -3.86 -17.77 -12.55
C TYR A 187 -5.36 -17.61 -12.80
N GLN A 188 -6.11 -17.24 -11.77
CA GLN A 188 -7.54 -16.98 -11.88
C GLN A 188 -7.84 -15.74 -12.75
N ASP A 189 -7.14 -14.63 -12.53
CA ASP A 189 -7.38 -13.36 -13.23
C ASP A 189 -6.89 -13.36 -14.71
N THR A 190 -6.05 -14.31 -15.11
CA THR A 190 -5.55 -14.42 -16.50
C THR A 190 -6.31 -15.46 -17.33
N GLN A 191 -7.17 -16.25 -16.72
CA GLN A 191 -8.04 -17.21 -17.43
C GLN A 191 -9.42 -16.63 -17.77
N GLU A 192 -9.76 -15.46 -17.25
CA GLU A 192 -10.95 -14.69 -17.61
C GLU A 192 -10.66 -13.76 -18.82
#